data_626d8188657a4f47313d05c64337ca0e
#
_entry.id   626d8188657a4f47313d05c64337ca0e
#
_cell.length_a   1.000
_cell.length_b   1.000
_cell.length_c   1.000
_cell.angle_alpha   90.00
_cell.angle_beta   90.00
_cell.angle_gamma   90.00
#
_symmetry.space_group_name_H-M   'P 1'
#
loop_
_entity.id
_entity.type
_entity.pdbx_description
1 polymer ?
#
loop_
_entity_poly.entity_id
_entity_poly.type
_entity_poly.pdbx_seq_one_letter_code
_entity_poly.pdbx_strand_id
1 'polypeptide(L)'
;MRRLALPLTFASLLLAACAPLPLAPGSGTEMLLREWGQPTARYALPEGGTRLEYATGPYGRTTWMVDVDGAGRVVRSRQVLTEAEFLALQSASGLTRDALRRWIGTPGERRHGGRPGGEVWSWRYPTNDCLWFQASVADDGTVSGAPYGIDPRCDGPNERSK
;
A
#
# COMPACT_ATOMS: atom_id res chain seq x y z
N MET A 1 29.94 -35.02 -50.24
CA MET A 1 29.15 -35.14 -49.01
C MET A 1 29.04 -33.73 -48.39
N ARG A 2 27.93 -33.05 -48.65
CA ARG A 2 27.67 -31.69 -48.17
C ARG A 2 26.83 -31.80 -46.88
N ARG A 3 27.39 -31.40 -45.73
CA ARG A 3 26.66 -31.35 -44.46
C ARG A 3 25.92 -30.01 -44.39
N LEU A 4 24.58 -30.07 -44.43
CA LEU A 4 23.71 -28.90 -44.11
C LEU A 4 23.73 -28.69 -42.59
N ALA A 5 24.20 -27.53 -42.15
CA ALA A 5 24.07 -27.07 -40.80
C ALA A 5 22.76 -26.27 -40.69
N LEU A 6 21.84 -26.73 -39.83
CA LEU A 6 20.57 -26.08 -39.52
C LEU A 6 20.85 -25.06 -38.39
N PRO A 7 20.50 -23.75 -38.50
CA PRO A 7 20.62 -22.84 -37.42
C PRO A 7 19.48 -23.01 -36.42
N LEU A 8 19.83 -23.32 -35.17
CA LEU A 8 18.92 -23.34 -34.01
C LEU A 8 18.63 -21.91 -33.63
N THR A 9 17.47 -21.37 -34.00
CA THR A 9 16.97 -20.06 -33.54
C THR A 9 16.39 -20.24 -32.13
N PHE A 10 17.11 -19.74 -31.15
CA PHE A 10 16.67 -19.64 -29.76
C PHE A 10 15.65 -18.49 -29.65
N ALA A 11 14.37 -18.84 -29.58
CA ALA A 11 13.30 -17.88 -29.29
C ALA A 11 13.30 -17.56 -27.79
N SER A 12 13.90 -16.43 -27.40
CA SER A 12 13.85 -15.92 -26.03
C SER A 12 12.44 -15.41 -25.75
N LEU A 13 11.65 -16.17 -24.97
CA LEU A 13 10.39 -15.69 -24.37
C LEU A 13 10.74 -14.66 -23.31
N LEU A 14 10.52 -13.40 -23.59
CA LEU A 14 10.52 -12.31 -22.61
C LEU A 14 9.23 -12.46 -21.78
N LEU A 15 9.34 -13.01 -20.57
CA LEU A 15 8.30 -12.90 -19.56
C LEU A 15 8.29 -11.42 -19.09
N ALA A 16 7.41 -10.63 -19.67
CA ALA A 16 7.07 -9.33 -19.15
C ALA A 16 6.37 -9.53 -17.80
N ALA A 17 7.07 -9.28 -16.69
CA ALA A 17 6.47 -9.17 -15.38
C ALA A 17 5.45 -8.03 -15.43
N CYS A 18 4.15 -8.36 -15.42
CA CYS A 18 3.07 -7.39 -15.33
C CYS A 18 3.06 -6.78 -13.92
N ALA A 19 3.89 -5.77 -13.67
CA ALA A 19 3.59 -4.81 -12.64
C ALA A 19 2.39 -3.98 -13.13
N PRO A 20 1.33 -3.78 -12.32
CA PRO A 20 0.22 -2.93 -12.73
C PRO A 20 0.78 -1.53 -12.99
N LEU A 21 0.71 -1.10 -14.24
CA LEU A 21 1.08 0.26 -14.61
C LEU A 21 0.08 1.23 -13.98
N PRO A 22 0.54 2.36 -13.43
CA PRO A 22 -0.38 3.38 -12.95
C PRO A 22 -1.31 3.78 -14.11
N LEU A 23 -2.62 3.75 -13.84
CA LEU A 23 -3.61 4.16 -14.82
C LEU A 23 -3.40 5.62 -15.21
N ALA A 24 -3.42 5.88 -16.51
CA ALA A 24 -3.26 7.24 -17.02
C ALA A 24 -4.42 8.13 -16.54
N PRO A 25 -4.15 9.39 -16.18
CA PRO A 25 -5.21 10.35 -15.93
C PRO A 25 -6.19 10.42 -17.10
N GLY A 26 -7.50 10.51 -16.79
CA GLY A 26 -8.58 10.49 -17.78
C GLY A 26 -9.17 9.10 -18.06
N SER A 27 -8.51 8.02 -17.61
CA SER A 27 -9.08 6.66 -17.70
C SER A 27 -10.40 6.57 -16.93
N GLY A 28 -11.38 5.84 -17.48
CA GLY A 28 -12.67 5.63 -16.82
C GLY A 28 -12.57 4.64 -15.67
N THR A 29 -13.38 4.83 -14.63
CA THR A 29 -13.50 3.92 -13.48
C THR A 29 -13.85 2.49 -13.91
N GLU A 30 -14.62 2.30 -14.99
CA GLU A 30 -14.95 0.96 -15.51
C GLU A 30 -13.70 0.19 -15.98
N MET A 31 -12.76 0.88 -16.63
CA MET A 31 -11.48 0.28 -17.00
C MET A 31 -10.68 -0.12 -15.75
N LEU A 32 -10.62 0.77 -14.75
CA LEU A 32 -9.96 0.50 -13.48
C LEU A 32 -10.54 -0.75 -12.80
N LEU A 33 -11.88 -0.85 -12.70
CA LEU A 33 -12.54 -2.00 -12.09
C LEU A 33 -12.33 -3.29 -12.87
N ARG A 34 -12.23 -3.22 -14.19
CA ARG A 34 -11.96 -4.39 -15.04
C ARG A 34 -10.52 -4.88 -14.89
N GLU A 35 -9.56 -3.99 -14.78
CA GLU A 35 -8.13 -4.32 -14.73
C GLU A 35 -7.64 -4.64 -13.31
N TRP A 36 -8.10 -3.87 -12.32
CA TRP A 36 -7.64 -3.98 -10.92
C TRP A 36 -8.68 -4.62 -10.00
N GLY A 37 -9.90 -4.86 -10.48
CA GLY A 37 -10.98 -5.41 -9.68
C GLY A 37 -11.62 -4.39 -8.75
N GLN A 38 -12.30 -4.89 -7.71
CA GLN A 38 -12.93 -4.04 -6.72
C GLN A 38 -11.89 -3.44 -5.76
N PRO A 39 -12.01 -2.14 -5.43
CA PRO A 39 -11.15 -1.52 -4.44
C PRO A 39 -11.38 -2.10 -3.05
N THR A 40 -10.32 -2.14 -2.24
CA THR A 40 -10.37 -2.61 -0.85
C THR A 40 -11.08 -1.62 0.08
N ALA A 41 -11.07 -0.34 -0.26
CA ALA A 41 -11.84 0.70 0.43
C ALA A 41 -12.16 1.88 -0.50
N ARG A 42 -13.11 2.72 -0.07
CA ARG A 42 -13.54 3.94 -0.77
C ARG A 42 -13.65 5.09 0.23
N TYR A 43 -13.15 6.25 -0.15
CA TYR A 43 -13.18 7.46 0.66
C TYR A 43 -13.74 8.61 -0.17
N ALA A 44 -14.71 9.33 0.38
CA ALA A 44 -15.17 10.57 -0.23
C ALA A 44 -14.07 11.63 -0.20
N LEU A 45 -13.91 12.37 -1.30
CA LEU A 45 -13.01 13.52 -1.37
C LEU A 45 -13.82 14.82 -1.16
N PRO A 46 -13.21 15.83 -0.51
CA PRO A 46 -13.89 17.09 -0.23
C PRO A 46 -14.45 17.80 -1.49
N GLU A 47 -13.79 17.62 -2.62
CA GLU A 47 -14.11 18.27 -3.90
C GLU A 47 -15.13 17.49 -4.76
N GLY A 48 -15.81 16.49 -4.17
CA GLY A 48 -16.88 15.77 -4.85
C GLY A 48 -16.43 14.55 -5.69
N GLY A 49 -15.23 14.06 -5.47
CA GLY A 49 -14.73 12.81 -6.06
C GLY A 49 -14.67 11.67 -5.04
N THR A 50 -14.06 10.57 -5.46
CA THR A 50 -13.85 9.39 -4.62
C THR A 50 -12.40 8.93 -4.72
N ARG A 51 -11.78 8.63 -3.58
CA ARG A 51 -10.51 7.90 -3.53
C ARG A 51 -10.78 6.42 -3.38
N LEU A 52 -10.22 5.64 -4.27
CA LEU A 52 -10.28 4.19 -4.29
C LEU A 52 -8.96 3.62 -3.77
N GLU A 53 -9.04 2.74 -2.79
CA GLU A 53 -7.88 2.05 -2.23
C GLU A 53 -7.75 0.67 -2.88
N TYR A 54 -6.54 0.31 -3.26
CA TYR A 54 -6.14 -1.01 -3.74
C TYR A 54 -4.95 -1.49 -2.93
N ALA A 55 -5.23 -2.12 -1.79
CA ALA A 55 -4.21 -2.73 -0.94
C ALA A 55 -3.93 -4.16 -1.39
N THR A 56 -2.66 -4.56 -1.39
CA THR A 56 -2.25 -5.93 -1.75
C THR A 56 -2.42 -6.94 -0.60
N GLY A 57 -3.20 -6.54 0.42
CA GLY A 57 -3.54 -7.37 1.58
C GLY A 57 -2.57 -7.22 2.74
N PRO A 58 -2.80 -7.97 3.84
CA PRO A 58 -2.07 -7.79 5.09
C PRO A 58 -0.57 -8.06 4.98
N TYR A 59 -0.16 -8.86 4.01
CA TYR A 59 1.25 -9.16 3.74
C TYR A 59 1.80 -8.40 2.54
N GLY A 60 0.97 -7.58 1.89
CA GLY A 60 1.37 -6.78 0.74
C GLY A 60 2.16 -5.55 1.14
N ARG A 61 3.07 -5.13 0.26
CA ARG A 61 3.94 -3.97 0.43
C ARG A 61 3.54 -2.79 -0.43
N THR A 62 2.43 -2.90 -1.10
CA THR A 62 1.90 -1.85 -1.95
C THR A 62 0.45 -1.56 -1.64
N THR A 63 0.12 -0.29 -1.59
CA THR A 63 -1.25 0.22 -1.54
C THR A 63 -1.35 1.35 -2.54
N TRP A 64 -2.21 1.18 -3.52
CA TRP A 64 -2.49 2.22 -4.50
C TRP A 64 -3.70 3.03 -4.09
N MET A 65 -3.58 4.34 -4.12
CA MET A 65 -4.68 5.29 -3.99
C MET A 65 -4.97 5.88 -5.36
N VAL A 66 -6.20 5.70 -5.83
CA VAL A 66 -6.67 6.21 -7.11
C VAL A 66 -7.79 7.22 -6.85
N ASP A 67 -7.54 8.47 -7.16
CA ASP A 67 -8.53 9.53 -7.05
C ASP A 67 -9.32 9.60 -8.37
N VAL A 68 -10.63 9.53 -8.27
CA VAL A 68 -11.57 9.68 -9.39
C VAL A 68 -12.49 10.89 -9.17
N ASP A 69 -12.76 11.62 -10.24
CA ASP A 69 -13.66 12.78 -10.22
C ASP A 69 -15.13 12.37 -10.14
N GLY A 70 -16.02 13.36 -10.03
CA GLY A 70 -17.46 13.14 -10.01
C GLY A 70 -18.03 12.56 -11.31
N ALA A 71 -17.29 12.59 -12.41
CA ALA A 71 -17.63 11.96 -13.67
C ALA A 71 -17.06 10.54 -13.82
N GLY A 72 -16.43 10.01 -12.78
CA GLY A 72 -15.86 8.67 -12.76
C GLY A 72 -14.57 8.53 -13.57
N ARG A 73 -13.78 9.60 -13.73
CA ARG A 73 -12.48 9.55 -14.41
C ARG A 73 -11.33 9.62 -13.42
N VAL A 74 -10.30 8.84 -13.68
CA VAL A 74 -9.06 8.87 -12.89
C VAL A 74 -8.40 10.24 -13.02
N VAL A 75 -8.21 10.90 -11.88
CA VAL A 75 -7.48 12.17 -11.77
C VAL A 75 -6.01 11.90 -11.44
N ARG A 76 -5.78 10.98 -10.52
CA ARG A 76 -4.43 10.64 -10.03
C ARG A 76 -4.41 9.23 -9.48
N SER A 77 -3.29 8.54 -9.69
CA SER A 77 -2.97 7.28 -9.00
C SER A 77 -1.58 7.36 -8.38
N ARG A 78 -1.42 6.82 -7.16
CA ARG A 78 -0.13 6.78 -6.47
C ARG A 78 -0.02 5.58 -5.54
N GLN A 79 1.16 5.01 -5.47
CA GLN A 79 1.53 4.04 -4.43
C GLN A 79 1.87 4.82 -3.15
N VAL A 80 1.25 4.45 -2.02
CA VAL A 80 1.35 5.23 -0.77
C VAL A 80 2.17 4.57 0.33
N LEU A 81 2.53 3.28 0.21
CA LEU A 81 3.47 2.67 1.14
C LEU A 81 4.90 2.94 0.64
N THR A 82 5.35 4.15 0.84
CA THR A 82 6.69 4.64 0.47
C THR A 82 7.36 5.34 1.63
N GLU A 83 8.68 5.35 1.64
CA GLU A 83 9.44 6.06 2.65
C GLU A 83 9.08 7.55 2.72
N ALA A 84 8.88 8.20 1.56
CA ALA A 84 8.50 9.60 1.50
C ALA A 84 7.16 9.87 2.20
N GLU A 85 6.16 9.01 2.00
CA GLU A 85 4.86 9.13 2.66
C GLU A 85 4.97 8.86 4.17
N PHE A 86 5.79 7.90 4.58
CA PHE A 86 6.02 7.60 6.00
C PHE A 86 6.73 8.75 6.72
N LEU A 87 7.74 9.36 6.12
CA LEU A 87 8.41 10.54 6.66
C LEU A 87 7.46 11.75 6.76
N ALA A 88 6.61 11.94 5.75
CA ALA A 88 5.60 12.99 5.78
C ALA A 88 4.59 12.78 6.91
N LEU A 89 4.16 11.55 7.15
CA LEU A 89 3.27 11.19 8.26
C LEU A 89 3.92 11.38 9.63
N GLN A 90 5.21 11.06 9.78
CA GLN A 90 5.95 11.32 11.01
C GLN A 90 6.04 12.81 11.36
N SER A 91 6.03 13.66 10.35
CA SER A 91 6.08 15.10 10.51
C SER A 91 4.69 15.76 10.65
N ALA A 92 3.62 15.01 10.41
CA ALA A 92 2.26 15.52 10.47
C ALA A 92 1.79 15.66 11.93
N SER A 93 1.06 16.74 12.22
CA SER A 93 0.42 16.98 13.52
C SER A 93 -1.10 16.94 13.38
N GLY A 94 -1.80 16.61 14.48
CA GLY A 94 -3.26 16.60 14.50
C GLY A 94 -3.89 15.53 13.58
N LEU A 95 -3.17 14.46 13.30
CA LEU A 95 -3.64 13.40 12.43
C LEU A 95 -4.76 12.60 13.13
N THR A 96 -5.83 12.33 12.39
CA THR A 96 -6.93 11.49 12.86
C THR A 96 -6.88 10.11 12.20
N ARG A 97 -7.56 9.14 12.80
CA ARG A 97 -7.76 7.79 12.26
C ARG A 97 -8.20 7.80 10.79
N ASP A 98 -9.20 8.64 10.48
CA ASP A 98 -9.75 8.72 9.14
C ASP A 98 -8.79 9.40 8.15
N ALA A 99 -8.05 10.42 8.60
CA ALA A 99 -7.03 11.08 7.80
C ALA A 99 -5.89 10.09 7.48
N LEU A 100 -5.44 9.33 8.47
CA LEU A 100 -4.42 8.30 8.31
C LEU A 100 -4.83 7.25 7.28
N ARG A 101 -6.07 6.73 7.39
CA ARG A 101 -6.61 5.77 6.41
C ARG A 101 -6.73 6.36 5.00
N ARG A 102 -7.20 7.59 4.88
CA ARG A 102 -7.25 8.27 3.58
C ARG A 102 -5.86 8.54 3.00
N TRP A 103 -4.83 8.62 3.83
CA TRP A 103 -3.47 8.90 3.39
C TRP A 103 -2.75 7.64 2.89
N ILE A 104 -2.62 6.61 3.76
CA ILE A 104 -1.82 5.41 3.46
C ILE A 104 -2.63 4.11 3.42
N GLY A 105 -3.95 4.19 3.60
CA GLY A 105 -4.86 3.05 3.45
C GLY A 105 -5.04 2.22 4.71
N THR A 106 -5.71 1.11 4.52
CA THR A 106 -6.01 0.13 5.57
C THR A 106 -4.72 -0.52 6.06
N PRO A 107 -4.48 -0.58 7.39
CA PRO A 107 -3.31 -1.27 7.94
C PRO A 107 -3.37 -2.76 7.66
N GLY A 108 -2.20 -3.38 7.46
CA GLY A 108 -2.07 -4.82 7.33
C GLY A 108 -2.31 -5.56 8.63
N GLU A 109 -2.04 -4.91 9.77
CA GLU A 109 -2.27 -5.47 11.10
C GLU A 109 -2.73 -4.39 12.08
N ARG A 110 -3.60 -4.78 13.03
CA ARG A 110 -4.00 -3.98 14.18
C ARG A 110 -3.84 -4.81 15.44
N ARG A 111 -3.22 -4.21 16.45
CA ARG A 111 -3.04 -4.82 17.78
C ARG A 111 -3.52 -3.86 18.84
N HIS A 112 -4.24 -4.35 19.84
CA HIS A 112 -4.54 -3.58 21.05
C HIS A 112 -3.26 -3.32 21.85
N GLY A 113 -3.18 -2.19 22.54
CA GLY A 113 -2.04 -1.86 23.41
C GLY A 113 -1.28 -0.57 23.02
N GLY A 114 -1.87 0.29 22.22
CA GLY A 114 -1.37 1.65 21.98
C GLY A 114 -1.42 2.51 23.27
N ARG A 115 -0.80 3.68 23.28
CA ARG A 115 -0.87 4.67 24.38
C ARG A 115 -1.99 5.68 24.14
N PRO A 116 -2.78 6.01 25.17
CA PRO A 116 -3.23 5.30 26.37
C PRO A 116 -4.48 4.47 26.04
N GLY A 117 -4.35 3.17 25.90
CA GLY A 117 -5.37 2.31 25.30
C GLY A 117 -5.31 2.41 23.77
N GLY A 118 -6.34 1.93 23.06
CA GLY A 118 -6.41 2.02 21.61
C GLY A 118 -5.61 0.93 20.91
N GLU A 119 -5.21 1.21 19.68
CA GLU A 119 -4.59 0.24 18.77
C GLU A 119 -3.24 0.73 18.24
N VAL A 120 -2.35 -0.21 17.94
CA VAL A 120 -1.20 0.00 17.08
C VAL A 120 -1.54 -0.54 15.70
N TRP A 121 -1.51 0.33 14.71
CA TRP A 121 -1.73 0.01 13.32
C TRP A 121 -0.41 -0.13 12.60
N SER A 122 -0.26 -1.18 11.78
CA SER A 122 1.01 -1.52 11.14
C SER A 122 0.83 -1.72 9.63
N TRP A 123 1.73 -1.10 8.86
CA TRP A 123 1.87 -1.27 7.42
C TRP A 123 3.26 -1.81 7.11
N ARG A 124 3.35 -2.70 6.12
CA ARG A 124 4.65 -3.24 5.73
C ARG A 124 5.52 -2.19 5.05
N TYR A 125 6.79 -2.24 5.39
CA TYR A 125 7.77 -1.41 4.71
C TYR A 125 8.07 -1.98 3.31
N PRO A 126 8.11 -1.14 2.25
CA PRO A 126 8.15 -1.64 0.87
C PRO A 126 9.45 -2.36 0.51
N THR A 127 10.56 -2.01 1.14
CA THR A 127 11.91 -2.50 0.80
C THR A 127 12.54 -3.40 1.86
N ASN A 128 11.86 -3.65 2.97
CA ASN A 128 12.36 -4.47 4.07
C ASN A 128 11.24 -5.35 4.64
N ASP A 129 11.38 -6.66 4.54
CA ASP A 129 10.38 -7.64 4.95
C ASP A 129 10.11 -7.68 6.45
N CYS A 130 11.10 -7.27 7.23
CA CYS A 130 11.04 -7.29 8.68
C CYS A 130 10.73 -5.92 9.30
N LEU A 131 10.55 -4.89 8.47
CA LEU A 131 10.25 -3.55 8.96
C LEU A 131 8.77 -3.23 8.76
N TRP A 132 8.17 -2.64 9.79
CA TRP A 132 6.83 -2.09 9.78
C TRP A 132 6.87 -0.60 10.01
N PHE A 133 6.05 0.15 9.28
CA PHE A 133 5.63 1.48 9.68
C PHE A 133 4.42 1.33 10.59
N GLN A 134 4.46 1.98 11.76
CA GLN A 134 3.43 1.83 12.78
C GLN A 134 2.87 3.19 13.20
N ALA A 135 1.60 3.22 13.60
CA ALA A 135 0.97 4.39 14.19
C ALA A 135 0.12 3.96 15.39
N SER A 136 0.19 4.71 16.48
CA SER A 136 -0.70 4.53 17.62
C SER A 136 -1.99 5.31 17.39
N VAL A 137 -3.12 4.62 17.43
CA VAL A 137 -4.46 5.17 17.22
C VAL A 137 -5.24 5.02 18.52
N ALA A 138 -5.49 6.12 19.20
CA ALA A 138 -6.26 6.14 20.44
C ALA A 138 -7.74 5.85 20.20
N ASP A 139 -8.48 5.53 21.26
CA ASP A 139 -9.92 5.21 21.18
C ASP A 139 -10.75 6.38 20.65
N ASP A 140 -10.34 7.61 20.95
CA ASP A 140 -10.98 8.84 20.43
C ASP A 140 -10.65 9.11 18.95
N GLY A 141 -9.80 8.29 18.33
CA GLY A 141 -9.38 8.42 16.94
C GLY A 141 -8.17 9.34 16.72
N THR A 142 -7.57 9.88 17.77
CA THR A 142 -6.32 10.64 17.67
C THR A 142 -5.16 9.70 17.30
N VAL A 143 -4.31 10.13 16.38
CA VAL A 143 -3.11 9.41 15.98
C VAL A 143 -1.90 10.04 16.64
N SER A 144 -1.11 9.23 17.34
CA SER A 144 0.12 9.66 18.00
C SER A 144 1.28 8.76 17.65
N GLY A 145 2.41 9.38 17.34
CA GLY A 145 3.63 8.68 16.98
C GLY A 145 3.49 7.87 15.70
N ALA A 146 4.56 7.80 14.94
CA ALA A 146 4.65 6.99 13.74
C ALA A 146 6.04 6.33 13.67
N PRO A 147 6.37 5.46 14.65
CA PRO A 147 7.67 4.79 14.71
C PRO A 147 7.75 3.68 13.67
N TYR A 148 8.98 3.23 13.43
CA TYR A 148 9.20 1.92 12.81
C TYR A 148 9.20 0.84 13.89
N GLY A 149 8.69 -0.34 13.54
CA GLY A 149 8.69 -1.54 14.37
C GLY A 149 9.22 -2.75 13.59
N ILE A 150 9.53 -3.81 14.30
CA ILE A 150 9.96 -5.07 13.69
C ILE A 150 8.74 -5.97 13.52
N ASP A 151 8.61 -6.62 12.37
CA ASP A 151 7.61 -7.67 12.15
C ASP A 151 7.87 -8.82 13.16
N PRO A 152 6.90 -9.18 14.01
CA PRO A 152 7.07 -10.25 15.00
C PRO A 152 7.50 -11.60 14.41
N ARG A 153 7.28 -11.81 13.11
CA ARG A 153 7.73 -13.03 12.42
C ARG A 153 9.24 -13.04 12.15
N CYS A 154 9.88 -11.89 12.23
CA CYS A 154 11.33 -11.75 12.09
C CYS A 154 12.05 -11.82 13.45
N ASP A 155 11.31 -11.69 14.53
CA ASP A 155 11.87 -11.93 15.87
C ASP A 155 12.17 -13.43 16.00
N GLY A 156 13.44 -13.79 15.96
CA GLY A 156 13.89 -15.16 16.16
C GLY A 156 13.45 -15.69 17.53
N PRO A 157 13.29 -17.01 17.70
CA PRO A 157 12.85 -17.62 18.95
C PRO A 157 13.78 -17.39 20.15
N ASN A 158 14.94 -16.77 19.97
CA ASN A 158 16.00 -16.68 20.97
C ASN A 158 16.07 -15.37 21.78
N GLU A 159 15.27 -14.34 21.49
CA GLU A 159 15.37 -13.07 22.22
C GLU A 159 14.29 -12.88 23.31
N ARG A 160 13.30 -13.76 23.43
CA ARG A 160 12.25 -13.65 24.44
C ARG A 160 12.52 -14.41 25.74
N SER A 161 13.72 -14.94 25.94
CA SER A 161 14.09 -15.77 27.11
C SER A 161 15.30 -15.24 27.86
N LYS A 162 15.40 -13.94 28.05
CA LYS A 162 16.38 -13.38 29.01
C LYS A 162 15.72 -12.30 29.85
#